data_25c1c06f91402ef0fa12de2ab8fab88a
#
_entry.id   25c1c06f91402ef0fa12de2ab8fab88a
#
_cell.length_a   1.000
_cell.length_b   1.000
_cell.length_c   1.000
_cell.angle_alpha   90.00
_cell.angle_beta   90.00
_cell.angle_gamma   90.00
#
_symmetry.space_group_name_H-M   'P 1'
#
loop_
_entity.id
_entity.type
_entity.pdbx_description
1 polymer ?
#
loop_
_entity_poly.entity_id
_entity_poly.type
_entity_poly.pdbx_seq_one_letter_code
_entity_poly.pdbx_strand_id
1 'polypeptide(L)'
;MTDGPLNDSVLRVGDGRALAYAEWGDAHGSPVLFIHGSPHSRIWCPDAEITARAGVRLIIPDRPGFGRSDPQIGHTLDSWAADVEELAEALGLDRFGIVGWSAGGVYVAACAATIPERLTAAGIVSNRTMALYNLGERPHALDELDDEGRHVLDLVRELGLEEAAKTHAAEEEEYVRGLV
;
A
#
# COMPACT_ATOMS: atom_id res chain seq x y z
N MET A 1 -18.37 -9.21 -16.79
CA MET A 1 -17.35 -9.37 -15.71
C MET A 1 -16.00 -9.22 -16.38
N THR A 2 -15.23 -8.20 -16.03
CA THR A 2 -13.84 -8.08 -16.49
C THR A 2 -13.00 -8.92 -15.53
N ASP A 3 -12.62 -10.12 -15.96
CA ASP A 3 -11.84 -11.08 -15.13
C ASP A 3 -10.39 -10.62 -14.86
N GLY A 4 -10.03 -9.39 -15.17
CA GLY A 4 -8.68 -8.86 -14.98
C GLY A 4 -8.60 -7.34 -15.13
N PRO A 5 -7.39 -6.78 -14.90
CA PRO A 5 -7.14 -5.35 -15.03
C PRO A 5 -7.29 -4.88 -16.50
N LEU A 6 -7.63 -3.61 -16.68
CA LEU A 6 -7.64 -2.93 -17.98
C LEU A 6 -6.22 -2.83 -18.58
N ASN A 7 -5.22 -2.67 -17.69
CA ASN A 7 -3.81 -2.59 -18.02
C ASN A 7 -3.00 -3.24 -16.89
N ASP A 8 -1.94 -3.96 -17.22
CA ASP A 8 -0.94 -4.54 -16.29
C ASP A 8 0.45 -4.28 -16.87
N SER A 9 1.12 -3.28 -16.34
CA SER A 9 2.35 -2.72 -16.90
C SER A 9 3.47 -2.57 -15.89
N VAL A 10 4.67 -2.28 -16.40
CA VAL A 10 5.87 -2.00 -15.62
C VAL A 10 6.47 -0.69 -16.12
N LEU A 11 6.65 0.25 -15.22
CA LEU A 11 7.42 1.47 -15.43
C LEU A 11 8.87 1.23 -14.98
N ARG A 12 9.83 1.86 -15.66
CA ARG A 12 11.20 2.04 -15.14
C ARG A 12 11.29 3.41 -14.49
N VAL A 13 11.46 3.44 -13.16
CA VAL A 13 11.67 4.67 -12.40
C VAL A 13 13.10 5.18 -12.55
N GLY A 14 13.38 6.43 -12.15
CA GLY A 14 14.61 7.15 -12.44
C GLY A 14 15.89 6.48 -11.93
N ASP A 15 15.81 5.65 -10.89
CA ASP A 15 16.94 4.84 -10.40
C ASP A 15 17.10 3.48 -11.13
N GLY A 16 16.26 3.21 -12.12
CA GLY A 16 16.28 2.01 -12.97
C GLY A 16 15.47 0.82 -12.45
N ARG A 17 14.88 0.93 -11.25
CA ARG A 17 14.00 -0.12 -10.72
C ARG A 17 12.73 -0.27 -11.56
N ALA A 18 12.20 -1.49 -11.58
CA ALA A 18 10.84 -1.76 -12.06
C ALA A 18 9.82 -1.33 -11.00
N LEU A 19 8.84 -0.54 -11.38
CA LEU A 19 7.62 -0.26 -10.64
C LEU A 19 6.45 -0.82 -11.45
N ALA A 20 5.87 -1.91 -11.00
CA ALA A 20 4.72 -2.53 -11.64
C ALA A 20 3.41 -1.89 -11.15
N TYR A 21 2.43 -1.77 -12.02
CA TYR A 21 1.10 -1.27 -11.68
C TYR A 21 0.03 -1.90 -12.54
N ALA A 22 -1.19 -1.91 -12.04
CA ALA A 22 -2.37 -2.31 -12.82
C ALA A 22 -3.44 -1.23 -12.77
N GLU A 23 -4.25 -1.15 -13.82
CA GLU A 23 -5.38 -0.23 -13.91
C GLU A 23 -6.69 -0.99 -13.94
N TRP A 24 -7.67 -0.48 -13.20
CA TRP A 24 -8.98 -1.09 -13.03
C TRP A 24 -10.09 -0.02 -13.15
N GLY A 25 -11.30 -0.46 -13.32
CA GLY A 25 -12.47 0.42 -13.31
C GLY A 25 -12.74 1.08 -14.67
N ASP A 26 -12.83 2.41 -14.71
CA ASP A 26 -13.11 3.20 -15.93
C ASP A 26 -11.83 3.86 -16.43
N ALA A 27 -11.35 3.49 -17.61
CA ALA A 27 -10.14 4.06 -18.23
C ALA A 27 -10.20 5.59 -18.42
N HIS A 28 -11.39 6.17 -18.50
CA HIS A 28 -11.62 7.61 -18.65
C HIS A 28 -12.12 8.29 -17.37
N GLY A 29 -12.19 7.53 -16.28
CA GLY A 29 -12.66 8.01 -14.99
C GLY A 29 -11.67 8.91 -14.26
N SER A 30 -12.10 9.40 -13.10
CA SER A 30 -11.23 10.19 -12.22
C SER A 30 -10.08 9.32 -11.69
N PRO A 31 -8.80 9.77 -11.79
CA PRO A 31 -7.67 8.97 -11.38
C PRO A 31 -7.57 8.87 -9.86
N VAL A 32 -7.45 7.64 -9.37
CA VAL A 32 -7.22 7.33 -7.95
C VAL A 32 -6.12 6.27 -7.86
N LEU A 33 -5.06 6.57 -7.12
CA LEU A 33 -4.06 5.59 -6.74
C LEU A 33 -4.54 4.83 -5.49
N PHE A 34 -4.51 3.50 -5.56
CA PHE A 34 -4.83 2.64 -4.43
C PHE A 34 -3.57 1.90 -3.97
N ILE A 35 -3.15 2.20 -2.74
CA ILE A 35 -1.95 1.59 -2.16
C ILE A 35 -2.39 0.39 -1.33
N HIS A 36 -2.03 -0.79 -1.83
CA HIS A 36 -2.44 -2.06 -1.25
C HIS A 36 -1.82 -2.32 0.13
N GLY A 37 -2.51 -3.13 0.94
CA GLY A 37 -1.99 -3.67 2.19
C GLY A 37 -1.03 -4.85 1.98
N SER A 38 -0.64 -5.52 3.05
CA SER A 38 0.08 -6.81 3.00
C SER A 38 -0.92 -7.94 3.26
N PRO A 39 -0.79 -9.07 2.57
CA PRO A 39 0.21 -9.46 1.55
C PRO A 39 -0.24 -9.19 0.10
N HIS A 40 -1.04 -8.18 -0.17
CA HIS A 40 -1.64 -7.91 -1.48
C HIS A 40 -0.65 -7.30 -2.48
N SER A 41 -1.13 -7.17 -3.73
CA SER A 41 -0.39 -6.57 -4.85
C SER A 41 -1.34 -5.86 -5.81
N ARG A 42 -0.80 -5.28 -6.90
CA ARG A 42 -1.55 -4.57 -7.95
C ARG A 42 -2.70 -5.35 -8.59
N ILE A 43 -2.65 -6.68 -8.55
CA ILE A 43 -3.70 -7.54 -9.14
C ILE A 43 -4.91 -7.73 -8.23
N TRP A 44 -4.88 -7.22 -7.02
CA TRP A 44 -6.03 -7.23 -6.12
C TRP A 44 -6.79 -5.90 -6.21
N CYS A 45 -7.96 -5.93 -6.79
CA CYS A 45 -8.90 -4.81 -6.84
C CYS A 45 -10.07 -5.10 -5.90
N PRO A 46 -10.46 -4.15 -5.03
CA PRO A 46 -11.59 -4.35 -4.11
C PRO A 46 -12.90 -4.76 -4.84
N ASP A 47 -13.28 -4.01 -5.87
CA ASP A 47 -14.43 -4.32 -6.73
C ASP A 47 -14.31 -3.52 -8.03
N ALA A 48 -13.93 -4.19 -9.10
CA ALA A 48 -13.70 -3.54 -10.41
C ALA A 48 -14.99 -3.00 -11.04
N GLU A 49 -16.13 -3.66 -10.84
CA GLU A 49 -17.41 -3.24 -11.43
C GLU A 49 -17.96 -2.00 -10.70
N ILE A 50 -17.92 -1.99 -9.36
CA ILE A 50 -18.31 -0.82 -8.57
C ILE A 50 -17.39 0.36 -8.90
N THR A 51 -16.08 0.13 -9.00
CA THR A 51 -15.09 1.13 -9.37
C THR A 51 -15.40 1.75 -10.73
N ALA A 52 -15.70 0.93 -11.74
CA ALA A 52 -16.07 1.40 -13.08
C ALA A 52 -17.38 2.22 -13.07
N ARG A 53 -18.41 1.74 -12.36
CA ARG A 53 -19.69 2.45 -12.24
C ARG A 53 -19.57 3.78 -11.52
N ALA A 54 -18.59 3.90 -10.62
CA ALA A 54 -18.29 5.15 -9.93
C ALA A 54 -17.50 6.15 -10.79
N GLY A 55 -17.15 5.80 -12.03
CA GLY A 55 -16.34 6.65 -12.91
C GLY A 55 -14.91 6.86 -12.39
N VAL A 56 -14.33 5.81 -11.81
CA VAL A 56 -12.98 5.86 -11.23
C VAL A 56 -12.01 5.06 -12.10
N ARG A 57 -10.89 5.69 -12.50
CA ARG A 57 -9.69 5.03 -13.02
C ARG A 57 -8.81 4.68 -11.83
N LEU A 58 -8.89 3.43 -11.36
CA LEU A 58 -8.15 2.97 -10.20
C LEU A 58 -6.79 2.42 -10.64
N ILE A 59 -5.72 3.01 -10.15
CA ILE A 59 -4.34 2.66 -10.45
C ILE A 59 -3.74 2.06 -9.20
N ILE A 60 -3.28 0.81 -9.27
CA ILE A 60 -2.74 0.08 -8.14
C ILE A 60 -1.27 -0.25 -8.43
N PRO A 61 -0.31 0.50 -7.87
CA PRO A 61 1.11 0.14 -7.96
C PRO A 61 1.45 -0.98 -6.96
N ASP A 62 2.34 -1.89 -7.36
CA ASP A 62 3.03 -2.77 -6.42
C ASP A 62 4.05 -1.95 -5.62
N ARG A 63 3.98 -2.01 -4.30
CA ARG A 63 5.00 -1.41 -3.44
C ARG A 63 6.38 -2.06 -3.69
N PRO A 64 7.51 -1.38 -3.42
CA PRO A 64 8.83 -1.97 -3.60
C PRO A 64 8.97 -3.35 -2.93
N GLY A 65 9.42 -4.35 -3.72
CA GLY A 65 9.55 -5.73 -3.27
C GLY A 65 8.27 -6.56 -3.29
N PHE A 66 7.12 -5.97 -3.69
CA PHE A 66 5.87 -6.70 -3.87
C PHE A 66 5.59 -6.97 -5.35
N GLY A 67 4.88 -8.06 -5.62
CA GLY A 67 4.40 -8.42 -6.96
C GLY A 67 5.52 -8.47 -7.99
N ARG A 68 5.52 -7.53 -8.94
CA ARG A 68 6.54 -7.39 -9.99
C ARG A 68 7.42 -6.15 -9.85
N SER A 69 7.26 -5.40 -8.75
CA SER A 69 8.15 -4.27 -8.44
C SER A 69 9.46 -4.76 -7.85
N ASP A 70 10.57 -4.16 -8.32
CA ASP A 70 11.88 -4.44 -7.76
C ASP A 70 11.97 -3.98 -6.30
N PRO A 71 12.72 -4.68 -5.44
CA PRO A 71 12.99 -4.23 -4.09
C PRO A 71 13.85 -2.95 -4.11
N GLN A 72 13.64 -2.07 -3.14
CA GLN A 72 14.46 -0.88 -2.94
C GLN A 72 15.27 -1.01 -1.66
N ILE A 73 16.59 -1.15 -1.79
CA ILE A 73 17.48 -1.16 -0.63
C ILE A 73 17.48 0.23 0.01
N GLY A 74 17.26 0.29 1.33
CA GLY A 74 17.13 1.55 2.04
C GLY A 74 15.81 2.30 1.76
N HIS A 75 14.77 1.57 1.38
CA HIS A 75 13.42 2.12 1.17
C HIS A 75 12.96 2.99 2.34
N THR A 76 12.46 4.18 2.02
CA THR A 76 11.87 5.12 2.97
C THR A 76 10.49 5.56 2.49
N LEU A 77 9.71 6.17 3.35
CA LEU A 77 8.42 6.77 2.97
C LEU A 77 8.59 7.92 1.97
N ASP A 78 9.67 8.70 2.08
CA ASP A 78 9.97 9.78 1.13
C ASP A 78 10.33 9.22 -0.26
N SER A 79 11.11 8.13 -0.32
CA SER A 79 11.43 7.48 -1.60
C SER A 79 10.19 6.89 -2.27
N TRP A 80 9.20 6.47 -1.50
CA TRP A 80 7.91 6.05 -2.06
C TRP A 80 7.13 7.21 -2.68
N ALA A 81 7.09 8.37 -2.03
CA ALA A 81 6.42 9.53 -2.59
C ALA A 81 7.03 9.94 -3.95
N ALA A 82 8.35 9.83 -4.10
CA ALA A 82 9.04 10.04 -5.38
C ALA A 82 8.62 8.99 -6.43
N ASP A 83 8.55 7.70 -6.08
CA ASP A 83 8.07 6.65 -6.99
C ASP A 83 6.63 6.93 -7.46
N VAL A 84 5.76 7.44 -6.57
CA VAL A 84 4.38 7.83 -6.90
C VAL A 84 4.34 9.02 -7.85
N GLU A 85 5.21 10.02 -7.66
CA GLU A 85 5.33 11.15 -8.59
C GLU A 85 5.75 10.70 -9.98
N GLU A 86 6.78 9.87 -10.08
CA GLU A 86 7.25 9.34 -11.36
C GLU A 86 6.15 8.52 -12.06
N LEU A 87 5.38 7.71 -11.32
CA LEU A 87 4.25 6.99 -11.88
C LEU A 87 3.17 7.94 -12.38
N ALA A 88 2.83 8.96 -11.60
CA ALA A 88 1.82 9.97 -12.00
C ALA A 88 2.26 10.73 -13.26
N GLU A 89 3.54 11.14 -13.36
CA GLU A 89 4.09 11.78 -14.55
C GLU A 89 4.04 10.87 -15.78
N ALA A 90 4.46 9.61 -15.64
CA ALA A 90 4.43 8.64 -16.74
C ALA A 90 3.00 8.37 -17.25
N LEU A 91 2.00 8.50 -16.39
CA LEU A 91 0.58 8.34 -16.73
C LEU A 91 -0.11 9.65 -17.14
N GLY A 92 0.61 10.78 -17.15
CA GLY A 92 0.07 12.10 -17.50
C GLY A 92 -0.93 12.63 -16.48
N LEU A 93 -0.81 12.24 -15.21
CA LEU A 93 -1.70 12.70 -14.14
C LEU A 93 -1.16 13.98 -13.52
N ASP A 94 -1.89 15.09 -13.68
CA ASP A 94 -1.58 16.34 -12.99
C ASP A 94 -1.94 16.24 -11.51
N ARG A 95 -3.18 15.86 -11.21
CA ARG A 95 -3.67 15.63 -9.85
C ARG A 95 -4.49 14.35 -9.78
N PHE A 96 -4.46 13.66 -8.63
CA PHE A 96 -5.13 12.38 -8.41
C PHE A 96 -5.60 12.22 -6.96
N GLY A 97 -6.60 11.39 -6.74
CA GLY A 97 -6.93 10.87 -5.41
C GLY A 97 -5.93 9.78 -5.00
N ILE A 98 -5.71 9.61 -3.70
CA ILE A 98 -4.90 8.51 -3.19
C ILE A 98 -5.59 7.85 -1.99
N VAL A 99 -5.66 6.52 -1.99
CA VAL A 99 -6.26 5.74 -0.91
C VAL A 99 -5.32 4.61 -0.52
N GLY A 100 -5.10 4.42 0.77
CA GLY A 100 -4.30 3.31 1.29
C GLY A 100 -5.12 2.42 2.20
N TRP A 101 -4.99 1.11 2.02
CA TRP A 101 -5.63 0.12 2.85
C TRP A 101 -4.60 -0.61 3.71
N SER A 102 -4.91 -0.81 5.01
CA SER A 102 -4.04 -1.50 5.96
C SER A 102 -2.61 -0.91 5.93
N ALA A 103 -1.57 -1.70 5.70
CA ALA A 103 -0.19 -1.23 5.59
C ALA A 103 0.01 -0.14 4.50
N GLY A 104 -0.88 -0.03 3.51
CA GLY A 104 -0.85 1.04 2.49
C GLY A 104 -1.06 2.45 3.05
N GLY A 105 -1.70 2.58 4.21
CA GLY A 105 -2.04 3.87 4.78
C GLY A 105 -0.85 4.74 5.18
N VAL A 106 0.28 4.17 5.64
CA VAL A 106 1.49 4.94 5.97
C VAL A 106 2.10 5.57 4.72
N TYR A 107 2.00 4.89 3.58
CA TYR A 107 2.47 5.39 2.30
C TYR A 107 1.61 6.53 1.77
N VAL A 108 0.30 6.48 2.01
CA VAL A 108 -0.61 7.60 1.70
C VAL A 108 -0.30 8.81 2.57
N ALA A 109 -0.05 8.62 3.88
CA ALA A 109 0.36 9.70 4.77
C ALA A 109 1.66 10.37 4.30
N ALA A 110 2.64 9.59 3.83
CA ALA A 110 3.88 10.11 3.27
C ALA A 110 3.61 10.96 2.01
N CYS A 111 2.81 10.46 1.06
CA CYS A 111 2.44 11.23 -0.13
C CYS A 111 1.71 12.54 0.24
N ALA A 112 0.80 12.49 1.21
CA ALA A 112 0.07 13.68 1.68
C ALA A 112 0.99 14.72 2.34
N ALA A 113 2.08 14.29 2.96
CA ALA A 113 3.08 15.18 3.56
C ALA A 113 4.08 15.74 2.53
N THR A 114 4.45 14.95 1.49
CA THR A 114 5.56 15.26 0.59
C THR A 114 5.10 15.90 -0.72
N ILE A 115 3.93 15.47 -1.26
CA ILE A 115 3.39 15.93 -2.55
C ILE A 115 1.92 16.37 -2.45
N PRO A 116 1.52 17.19 -1.45
CA PRO A 116 0.11 17.54 -1.22
C PRO A 116 -0.54 18.26 -2.41
N GLU A 117 0.21 19.02 -3.21
CA GLU A 117 -0.27 19.73 -4.39
C GLU A 117 -0.72 18.80 -5.51
N ARG A 118 -0.20 17.58 -5.56
CA ARG A 118 -0.61 16.55 -6.54
C ARG A 118 -1.91 15.84 -6.13
N LEU A 119 -2.35 16.01 -4.90
CA LEU A 119 -3.50 15.27 -4.37
C LEU A 119 -4.79 16.06 -4.47
N THR A 120 -5.84 15.42 -4.98
CA THR A 120 -7.22 15.92 -4.91
C THR A 120 -7.88 15.52 -3.59
N ALA A 121 -7.55 14.34 -3.07
CA ALA A 121 -7.97 13.81 -1.78
C ALA A 121 -7.02 12.69 -1.34
N ALA A 122 -6.91 12.48 -0.03
CA ALA A 122 -6.19 11.36 0.57
C ALA A 122 -7.09 10.62 1.55
N GLY A 123 -7.14 9.28 1.45
CA GLY A 123 -7.93 8.43 2.32
C GLY A 123 -7.09 7.30 2.92
N ILE A 124 -7.27 7.03 4.20
CA ILE A 124 -6.61 5.91 4.90
C ILE A 124 -7.69 5.01 5.48
N VAL A 125 -7.65 3.74 5.10
CA VAL A 125 -8.65 2.73 5.50
C VAL A 125 -7.96 1.63 6.28
N SER A 126 -8.47 1.33 7.49
CA SER A 126 -8.04 0.19 8.31
C SER A 126 -6.52 0.10 8.52
N ASN A 127 -5.87 1.24 8.83
CA ASN A 127 -4.43 1.28 9.10
C ASN A 127 -4.15 1.18 10.59
N ARG A 128 -3.74 -0.01 11.04
CA ARG A 128 -3.35 -0.27 12.44
C ARG A 128 -1.94 0.25 12.76
N THR A 129 -1.07 0.35 11.75
CA THR A 129 0.33 0.80 11.93
C THR A 129 0.40 2.27 12.36
N MET A 130 -0.56 3.11 11.94
CA MET A 130 -0.65 4.50 12.40
C MET A 130 -0.92 4.58 13.92
N ALA A 131 -1.59 3.59 14.51
CA ALA A 131 -1.78 3.53 15.96
C ALA A 131 -0.45 3.33 16.72
N LEU A 132 0.50 2.57 16.14
CA LEU A 132 1.82 2.34 16.73
C LEU A 132 2.72 3.59 16.66
N TYR A 133 2.60 4.43 15.62
CA TYR A 133 3.35 5.69 15.52
C TYR A 133 2.92 6.71 16.59
N ASN A 134 1.67 6.65 17.04
CA ASN A 134 1.11 7.54 18.05
C ASN A 134 1.39 7.09 19.49
N LEU A 135 2.21 6.05 19.73
CA LEU A 135 2.51 5.53 21.07
C LEU A 135 3.09 6.59 22.00
N GLY A 136 3.83 7.58 21.48
CA GLY A 136 4.36 8.70 22.26
C GLY A 136 3.28 9.70 22.70
N GLU A 137 2.21 9.86 21.93
CA GLU A 137 1.12 10.81 22.18
C GLU A 137 -0.12 10.14 22.80
N ARG A 138 -0.22 8.81 22.70
CA ARG A 138 -1.33 8.00 23.23
C ARG A 138 -0.76 6.85 24.08
N PRO A 139 -0.39 7.12 25.36
CA PRO A 139 0.25 6.10 26.22
C PRO A 139 -0.60 4.84 26.44
N HIS A 140 -1.91 4.92 26.18
CA HIS A 140 -2.83 3.77 26.27
C HIS A 140 -3.10 3.07 24.93
N ALA A 141 -2.43 3.46 23.84
CA ALA A 141 -2.65 2.82 22.54
C ALA A 141 -2.29 1.32 22.53
N LEU A 142 -1.39 0.88 23.41
CA LEU A 142 -1.07 -0.54 23.60
C LEU A 142 -2.22 -1.32 24.26
N ASP A 143 -3.06 -0.67 25.06
CA ASP A 143 -4.19 -1.28 25.74
C ASP A 143 -5.34 -1.56 24.75
N GLU A 144 -5.35 -0.82 23.62
CA GLU A 144 -6.34 -0.93 22.54
C GLU A 144 -5.97 -2.02 21.50
N LEU A 145 -4.80 -2.65 21.62
CA LEU A 145 -4.40 -3.73 20.71
C LEU A 145 -5.33 -4.94 20.87
N ASP A 146 -5.73 -5.50 19.74
CA ASP A 146 -6.37 -6.82 19.72
C ASP A 146 -5.35 -7.95 19.96
N ASP A 147 -5.81 -9.18 19.92
CA ASP A 147 -4.98 -10.34 20.26
C ASP A 147 -3.80 -10.51 19.30
N GLU A 148 -3.99 -10.22 18.00
CA GLU A 148 -2.92 -10.25 17.00
C GLU A 148 -1.87 -9.15 17.24
N GLY A 149 -2.31 -7.91 17.47
CA GLY A 149 -1.40 -6.82 17.79
C GLY A 149 -0.61 -7.05 19.10
N ARG A 150 -1.23 -7.67 20.10
CA ARG A 150 -0.55 -8.09 21.33
C ARG A 150 0.49 -9.17 21.05
N HIS A 151 0.12 -10.20 20.28
CA HIS A 151 1.04 -11.25 19.88
C HIS A 151 2.30 -10.71 19.18
N VAL A 152 2.13 -9.85 18.17
CA VAL A 152 3.27 -9.21 17.48
C VAL A 152 4.13 -8.38 18.44
N LEU A 153 3.50 -7.63 19.35
CA LEU A 153 4.23 -6.85 20.34
C LEU A 153 5.06 -7.74 21.28
N ASP A 154 4.52 -8.87 21.70
CA ASP A 154 5.22 -9.81 22.56
C ASP A 154 6.37 -10.50 21.83
N LEU A 155 6.19 -10.89 20.56
CA LEU A 155 7.28 -11.37 19.71
C LEU A 155 8.42 -10.34 19.62
N VAL A 156 8.11 -9.06 19.41
CA VAL A 156 9.14 -7.99 19.34
C VAL A 156 9.88 -7.83 20.67
N ARG A 157 9.18 -7.95 21.79
CA ARG A 157 9.79 -7.84 23.14
C ARG A 157 10.71 -9.01 23.45
N GLU A 158 10.33 -10.22 23.02
CA GLU A 158 11.05 -11.45 23.32
C GLU A 158 12.24 -11.68 22.36
N LEU A 159 12.05 -11.45 21.08
CA LEU A 159 12.99 -11.83 20.01
C LEU A 159 13.75 -10.64 19.42
N GLY A 160 13.29 -9.41 19.65
CA GLY A 160 13.74 -8.23 18.93
C GLY A 160 13.07 -8.10 17.55
N LEU A 161 13.14 -6.90 16.96
CA LEU A 161 12.35 -6.53 15.78
C LEU A 161 12.59 -7.44 14.55
N GLU A 162 13.86 -7.77 14.26
CA GLU A 162 14.23 -8.53 13.06
C GLU A 162 13.72 -9.97 13.13
N GLU A 163 13.91 -10.64 14.26
CA GLU A 163 13.52 -12.04 14.44
C GLU A 163 11.99 -12.16 14.61
N ALA A 164 11.36 -11.20 15.30
CA ALA A 164 9.90 -11.11 15.39
C ALA A 164 9.25 -10.97 14.01
N ALA A 165 9.81 -10.15 13.13
CA ALA A 165 9.30 -9.98 11.77
C ALA A 165 9.37 -11.30 10.95
N LYS A 166 10.45 -12.07 11.09
CA LYS A 166 10.59 -13.37 10.43
C LYS A 166 9.59 -14.39 10.97
N THR A 167 9.44 -14.44 12.28
CA THR A 167 8.52 -15.35 12.97
C THR A 167 7.07 -15.06 12.55
N HIS A 168 6.65 -13.81 12.64
CA HIS A 168 5.30 -13.40 12.25
C HIS A 168 5.00 -13.67 10.77
N ALA A 169 5.95 -13.41 9.87
CA ALA A 169 5.79 -13.72 8.46
C ALA A 169 5.63 -15.23 8.20
N ALA A 170 6.33 -16.09 8.95
CA ALA A 170 6.19 -17.53 8.84
C ALA A 170 4.83 -18.03 9.35
N GLU A 171 4.31 -17.44 10.43
CA GLU A 171 2.99 -17.74 10.99
C GLU A 171 1.88 -17.32 10.01
N GLU A 172 1.98 -16.14 9.39
CA GLU A 172 1.03 -15.71 8.36
C GLU A 172 1.05 -16.64 7.13
N GLU A 173 2.23 -17.07 6.70
CA GLU A 173 2.36 -18.00 5.57
C GLU A 173 1.70 -19.35 5.89
N GLU A 174 1.88 -19.86 7.10
CA GLU A 174 1.24 -21.12 7.56
C GLU A 174 -0.28 -20.96 7.64
N TYR A 175 -0.78 -19.84 8.18
CA TYR A 175 -2.20 -19.53 8.23
C TYR A 175 -2.83 -19.51 6.84
N VAL A 176 -2.20 -18.83 5.88
CA VAL A 176 -2.69 -18.76 4.49
C VAL A 176 -2.68 -20.14 3.82
N ARG A 177 -1.67 -20.96 4.07
CA ARG A 177 -1.65 -22.36 3.56
C ARG A 177 -2.77 -23.22 4.14
N GLY A 178 -3.18 -22.97 5.37
CA GLY A 178 -4.28 -23.68 6.03
C GLY A 178 -5.68 -23.30 5.52
N LEU A 179 -5.79 -22.21 4.75
CA LEU A 179 -7.07 -21.75 4.16
C LEU A 179 -7.35 -22.35 2.77
N VAL A 180 -6.42 -23.09 2.16
CA VAL A 180 -6.49 -23.70 0.84
C VAL A 180 -6.63 -25.21 0.98
#